data_3258b4dbf2073b18a0fca6ab9fad5eb0
#
_entry.id   3258b4dbf2073b18a0fca6ab9fad5eb0
#
_cell.length_a   1.000
_cell.length_b   1.000
_cell.length_c   1.000
_cell.angle_alpha   90.00
_cell.angle_beta   90.00
_cell.angle_gamma   90.00
#
_symmetry.space_group_name_H-M   'P 1'
#
loop_
_entity.id
_entity.type
_entity.pdbx_description
1 polymer ?
#
loop_
_entity_poly.entity_id
_entity_poly.type
_entity_poly.pdbx_seq_one_letter_code
_entity_poly.pdbx_strand_id
1 'polypeptide(L)'
;MGQLLRNWALSYLGNILGAALVAALCVFCGQLDYSAGALAVYTIRVGAAKCAMSFGNAFGLGILCNFLVCLGVLAANSAKDTAGRLLGAYLPVCFFVLCGFEHCIANLYYIGAALMAATVPEYAALAVEAGVDLSSLTLAGAAANLIPVTLGNLVGGLGVGLLLWYCHTQAEKKTAAR
;
A
#
# COMPACT_ATOMS: atom_id res chain seq x y z
N MET A 1 5.92 17.69 -17.57
CA MET A 1 4.98 17.64 -16.42
C MET A 1 3.66 16.94 -16.78
N GLY A 2 2.94 17.33 -17.83
CA GLY A 2 1.65 16.71 -18.18
C GLY A 2 1.69 15.22 -18.48
N GLN A 3 2.73 14.73 -19.15
CA GLN A 3 2.92 13.28 -19.41
C GLN A 3 3.14 12.48 -18.11
N LEU A 4 3.89 13.02 -17.15
CA LEU A 4 4.12 12.39 -15.85
C LEU A 4 2.82 12.26 -15.05
N LEU A 5 2.05 13.35 -14.94
CA LEU A 5 0.77 13.35 -14.23
C LEU A 5 -0.24 12.40 -14.89
N ARG A 6 -0.28 12.39 -16.25
CA ARG A 6 -1.12 11.44 -16.97
C ARG A 6 -0.74 9.99 -16.68
N ASN A 7 0.56 9.68 -16.68
CA ASN A 7 1.04 8.33 -16.38
C ASN A 7 0.66 7.92 -14.95
N TRP A 8 0.85 8.79 -13.97
CA TRP A 8 0.45 8.51 -12.59
C TRP A 8 -1.05 8.29 -12.45
N ALA A 9 -1.88 9.14 -13.07
CA ALA A 9 -3.33 9.00 -13.04
C ALA A 9 -3.78 7.66 -13.65
N LEU A 10 -3.27 7.32 -14.83
CA LEU A 10 -3.61 6.06 -15.51
C LEU A 10 -3.13 4.85 -14.71
N SER A 11 -1.92 4.89 -14.14
CA SER A 11 -1.41 3.81 -13.29
C SER A 11 -2.26 3.66 -12.03
N TYR A 12 -2.64 4.77 -11.38
CA TYR A 12 -3.46 4.71 -10.19
C TYR A 12 -4.87 4.16 -10.48
N LEU A 13 -5.49 4.59 -11.57
CA LEU A 13 -6.79 4.06 -12.04
C LEU A 13 -6.71 2.56 -12.36
N GLY A 14 -5.65 2.14 -13.05
CA GLY A 14 -5.41 0.72 -13.32
C GLY A 14 -5.28 -0.11 -12.04
N ASN A 15 -4.59 0.42 -11.03
CA ASN A 15 -4.49 -0.24 -9.72
C ASN A 15 -5.82 -0.29 -8.96
N ILE A 16 -6.65 0.77 -9.04
CA ILE A 16 -8.02 0.74 -8.47
C ILE A 16 -8.83 -0.39 -9.10
N LEU A 17 -8.86 -0.47 -10.43
CA LEU A 17 -9.63 -1.50 -11.14
C LEU A 17 -9.10 -2.90 -10.85
N GLY A 18 -7.77 -3.08 -10.87
CA GLY A 18 -7.13 -4.36 -10.56
C GLY A 18 -7.40 -4.81 -9.11
N ALA A 19 -7.24 -3.92 -8.15
CA ALA A 19 -7.52 -4.19 -6.75
C ALA A 19 -9.00 -4.54 -6.52
N ALA A 20 -9.92 -3.79 -7.14
CA ALA A 20 -11.35 -4.06 -7.05
C ALA A 20 -11.73 -5.42 -7.66
N LEU A 21 -11.16 -5.76 -8.82
CA LEU A 21 -11.39 -7.06 -9.46
C LEU A 21 -10.91 -8.21 -8.57
N VAL A 22 -9.68 -8.14 -8.05
CA VAL A 22 -9.13 -9.19 -7.19
C VAL A 22 -9.92 -9.29 -5.89
N ALA A 23 -10.29 -8.16 -5.27
CA ALA A 23 -11.13 -8.13 -4.07
C ALA A 23 -12.49 -8.79 -4.33
N ALA A 24 -13.16 -8.46 -5.43
CA ALA A 24 -14.43 -9.08 -5.82
C ALA A 24 -14.28 -10.60 -6.01
N LEU A 25 -13.24 -11.04 -6.70
CA LEU A 25 -12.98 -12.48 -6.88
C LEU A 25 -12.77 -13.18 -5.53
N CYS A 26 -11.95 -12.62 -4.63
CA CYS A 26 -11.71 -13.20 -3.31
C CYS A 26 -13.00 -13.31 -2.48
N VAL A 27 -13.85 -12.28 -2.52
CA VAL A 27 -15.11 -12.26 -1.76
C VAL A 27 -16.14 -13.23 -2.34
N PHE A 28 -16.35 -13.18 -3.67
CA PHE A 28 -17.47 -13.90 -4.30
C PHE A 28 -17.12 -15.33 -4.76
N CYS A 29 -15.83 -15.72 -4.75
CA CYS A 29 -15.44 -17.12 -4.99
C CYS A 29 -15.30 -17.95 -3.71
N GLY A 30 -15.74 -17.45 -2.56
CA GLY A 30 -15.74 -18.17 -1.30
C GLY A 30 -14.37 -18.29 -0.62
N GLN A 31 -13.35 -17.54 -1.06
CA GLN A 31 -12.02 -17.57 -0.42
C GLN A 31 -12.10 -17.13 1.06
N LEU A 32 -13.01 -16.20 1.37
CA LEU A 32 -13.14 -15.65 2.71
C LEU A 32 -13.83 -16.61 3.69
N ASP A 33 -14.44 -17.72 3.22
CA ASP A 33 -15.00 -18.79 4.06
C ASP A 33 -13.91 -19.61 4.76
N TYR A 34 -12.64 -19.45 4.35
CA TYR A 34 -11.53 -20.19 4.92
C TYR A 34 -11.48 -20.05 6.45
N SER A 35 -11.25 -21.18 7.14
CA SER A 35 -11.28 -21.29 8.60
C SER A 35 -12.61 -20.86 9.21
N ALA A 36 -13.72 -21.31 8.65
CA ALA A 36 -15.08 -20.97 9.10
C ALA A 36 -15.33 -19.44 9.15
N GLY A 37 -14.89 -18.72 8.14
CA GLY A 37 -15.06 -17.27 8.03
C GLY A 37 -14.04 -16.41 8.80
N ALA A 38 -13.05 -17.02 9.47
CA ALA A 38 -12.03 -16.25 10.19
C ALA A 38 -11.25 -15.33 9.25
N LEU A 39 -11.06 -15.72 7.98
CA LEU A 39 -10.41 -14.85 6.98
C LEU A 39 -11.28 -13.64 6.64
N ALA A 40 -12.61 -13.78 6.58
CA ALA A 40 -13.53 -12.66 6.38
C ALA A 40 -13.44 -11.66 7.54
N VAL A 41 -13.48 -12.17 8.78
CA VAL A 41 -13.32 -11.35 10.00
C VAL A 41 -12.00 -10.58 9.97
N TYR A 42 -10.89 -11.24 9.63
CA TYR A 42 -9.59 -10.60 9.53
C TYR A 42 -9.56 -9.52 8.44
N THR A 43 -10.10 -9.81 7.27
CA THR A 43 -10.17 -8.88 6.13
C THR A 43 -10.94 -7.61 6.51
N ILE A 44 -12.13 -7.77 7.11
CA ILE A 44 -12.97 -6.65 7.55
C ILE A 44 -12.27 -5.85 8.65
N ARG A 45 -11.64 -6.52 9.62
CA ARG A 45 -10.90 -5.88 10.71
C ARG A 45 -9.75 -5.01 10.19
N VAL A 46 -8.96 -5.52 9.24
CA VAL A 46 -7.85 -4.77 8.64
C VAL A 46 -8.36 -3.54 7.91
N GLY A 47 -9.41 -3.67 7.08
CA GLY A 47 -9.97 -2.53 6.36
C GLY A 47 -10.58 -1.47 7.30
N ALA A 48 -11.33 -1.90 8.32
CA ALA A 48 -11.92 -1.00 9.32
C ALA A 48 -10.83 -0.23 10.09
N ALA A 49 -9.78 -0.91 10.54
CA ALA A 49 -8.64 -0.27 11.23
C ALA A 49 -7.94 0.77 10.34
N LYS A 50 -7.78 0.49 9.05
CA LYS A 50 -7.21 1.45 8.09
C LYS A 50 -8.12 2.66 7.91
N CYS A 51 -9.42 2.48 7.76
CA CYS A 51 -10.40 3.56 7.62
C CYS A 51 -10.49 4.44 8.89
N ALA A 52 -10.21 3.87 10.07
CA ALA A 52 -10.22 4.59 11.36
C ALA A 52 -8.91 5.33 11.68
N MET A 53 -7.89 5.16 10.84
CA MET A 53 -6.56 5.72 11.10
C MET A 53 -6.56 7.25 11.00
N SER A 54 -5.87 7.92 11.94
CA SER A 54 -5.71 9.38 11.89
C SER A 54 -4.87 9.81 10.68
N PHE A 55 -5.11 11.02 10.18
CA PHE A 55 -4.35 11.59 9.06
C PHE A 55 -2.83 11.54 9.30
N GLY A 56 -2.38 11.96 10.49
CA GLY A 56 -0.96 12.02 10.83
C GLY A 56 -0.30 10.64 10.82
N ASN A 57 -0.97 9.63 11.38
CA ASN A 57 -0.47 8.27 11.38
C ASN A 57 -0.39 7.69 9.96
N ALA A 58 -1.48 7.83 9.20
CA ALA A 58 -1.55 7.35 7.81
C ALA A 58 -0.47 7.99 6.93
N PHE A 59 -0.27 9.31 7.06
CA PHE A 59 0.75 10.06 6.34
C PHE A 59 2.17 9.63 6.73
N GLY A 60 2.48 9.57 8.04
CA GLY A 60 3.80 9.18 8.54
C GLY A 60 4.19 7.76 8.17
N LEU A 61 3.27 6.80 8.36
CA LEU A 61 3.48 5.41 7.95
C LEU A 61 3.61 5.28 6.42
N GLY A 62 2.94 6.14 5.66
CA GLY A 62 3.10 6.26 4.22
C GLY A 62 4.51 6.69 3.80
N ILE A 63 5.11 7.67 4.48
CA ILE A 63 6.50 8.11 4.22
C ILE A 63 7.45 6.94 4.42
N LEU A 64 7.37 6.25 5.56
CA LEU A 64 8.23 5.11 5.90
C LEU A 64 8.08 3.97 4.91
N CYS A 65 6.86 3.69 4.46
CA CYS A 65 6.60 2.66 3.47
C CYS A 65 7.34 2.93 2.17
N ASN A 66 7.14 4.10 1.57
CA ASN A 66 7.71 4.36 0.25
C ASN A 66 9.22 4.60 0.28
N PHE A 67 9.77 4.99 1.43
CA PHE A 67 11.21 4.94 1.65
C PHE A 67 11.76 3.53 1.42
N LEU A 68 11.14 2.50 2.03
CA LEU A 68 11.55 1.10 1.85
C LEU A 68 11.29 0.61 0.42
N VAL A 69 10.18 0.99 -0.20
CA VAL A 69 9.89 0.63 -1.61
C VAL A 69 10.98 1.16 -2.53
N CYS A 70 11.39 2.42 -2.37
CA CYS A 70 12.47 3.00 -3.17
C CYS A 70 13.81 2.28 -2.93
N LEU A 71 14.13 1.93 -1.69
CA LEU A 71 15.32 1.11 -1.39
C LEU A 71 15.26 -0.25 -2.08
N GLY A 72 14.09 -0.89 -2.11
CA GLY A 72 13.88 -2.15 -2.81
C GLY A 72 14.14 -2.05 -4.30
N VAL A 73 13.63 -0.99 -4.94
CA VAL A 73 13.88 -0.71 -6.36
C VAL A 73 15.37 -0.48 -6.63
N LEU A 74 16.05 0.29 -5.78
CA LEU A 74 17.49 0.53 -5.89
C LEU A 74 18.29 -0.76 -5.73
N ALA A 75 17.99 -1.56 -4.72
CA ALA A 75 18.68 -2.83 -4.47
C ALA A 75 18.50 -3.80 -5.64
N ALA A 76 17.27 -3.95 -6.14
CA ALA A 76 16.98 -4.79 -7.29
C ALA A 76 17.70 -4.32 -8.56
N ASN A 77 17.75 -3.02 -8.82
CA ASN A 77 18.45 -2.46 -9.99
C ASN A 77 19.98 -2.55 -9.87
N SER A 78 20.52 -2.55 -8.66
CA SER A 78 21.95 -2.68 -8.41
C SER A 78 22.46 -4.12 -8.51
N ALA A 79 21.58 -5.11 -8.39
CA ALA A 79 21.94 -6.52 -8.45
C ALA A 79 22.28 -6.96 -9.89
N LYS A 80 23.31 -7.81 -10.00
CA LYS A 80 23.82 -8.30 -11.29
C LYS A 80 23.18 -9.60 -11.76
N ASP A 81 22.50 -10.32 -10.86
CA ASP A 81 21.86 -11.62 -11.14
C ASP A 81 20.39 -11.61 -10.72
N THR A 82 19.65 -12.61 -11.18
CA THR A 82 18.20 -12.73 -10.94
C THR A 82 17.86 -12.93 -9.46
N ALA A 83 18.66 -13.72 -8.73
CA ALA A 83 18.41 -13.98 -7.32
C ALA A 83 18.59 -12.71 -6.49
N GLY A 84 19.66 -11.95 -6.74
CA GLY A 84 19.90 -10.66 -6.12
C GLY A 84 18.79 -9.65 -6.40
N ARG A 85 18.27 -9.61 -7.64
CA ARG A 85 17.11 -8.74 -7.99
C ARG A 85 15.85 -9.13 -7.24
N LEU A 86 15.56 -10.42 -7.15
CA LEU A 86 14.39 -10.90 -6.42
C LEU A 86 14.51 -10.60 -4.93
N LEU A 87 15.64 -10.87 -4.30
CA LEU A 87 15.87 -10.59 -2.90
C LEU A 87 15.85 -9.07 -2.61
N GLY A 88 16.49 -8.28 -3.47
CA GLY A 88 16.52 -6.83 -3.37
C GLY A 88 15.13 -6.21 -3.40
N ALA A 89 14.23 -6.70 -4.24
CA ALA A 89 12.84 -6.27 -4.28
C ALA A 89 12.01 -6.83 -3.09
N TYR A 90 12.18 -8.12 -2.78
CA TYR A 90 11.36 -8.83 -1.80
C TYR A 90 11.56 -8.33 -0.36
N LEU A 91 12.81 -8.19 0.08
CA LEU A 91 13.11 -7.89 1.48
C LEU A 91 12.49 -6.58 1.96
N PRO A 92 12.66 -5.42 1.29
CA PRO A 92 12.03 -4.18 1.72
C PRO A 92 10.50 -4.23 1.69
N VAL A 93 9.92 -4.96 0.72
CA VAL A 93 8.47 -5.17 0.66
C VAL A 93 8.00 -5.99 1.85
N CYS A 94 8.70 -7.08 2.19
CA CYS A 94 8.40 -7.90 3.35
C CYS A 94 8.49 -7.08 4.64
N PHE A 95 9.52 -6.25 4.79
CA PHE A 95 9.71 -5.40 5.96
C PHE A 95 8.58 -4.38 6.13
N PHE A 96 8.19 -3.65 5.08
CA PHE A 96 7.13 -2.66 5.26
C PHE A 96 5.78 -3.30 5.62
N VAL A 97 5.50 -4.50 5.10
CA VAL A 97 4.28 -5.26 5.46
C VAL A 97 4.33 -5.70 6.93
N LEU A 98 5.45 -6.28 7.37
CA LEU A 98 5.63 -6.74 8.77
C LEU A 98 5.59 -5.58 9.77
N CYS A 99 6.12 -4.40 9.40
CA CYS A 99 6.08 -3.21 10.24
C CYS A 99 4.71 -2.50 10.22
N GLY A 100 3.77 -2.95 9.42
CA GLY A 100 2.45 -2.31 9.30
C GLY A 100 2.50 -0.92 8.66
N PHE A 101 3.48 -0.65 7.79
CA PHE A 101 3.56 0.62 7.07
C PHE A 101 2.47 0.71 6.00
N GLU A 102 2.09 1.94 5.66
CA GLU A 102 0.94 2.20 4.82
C GLU A 102 1.32 2.40 3.35
N HIS A 103 0.82 1.51 2.49
CA HIS A 103 1.04 1.54 1.04
C HIS A 103 -0.27 1.82 0.31
N CYS A 104 -0.37 2.95 -0.40
CA CYS A 104 -1.64 3.38 -1.01
C CYS A 104 -2.24 2.34 -1.97
N ILE A 105 -1.42 1.68 -2.79
CA ILE A 105 -1.91 0.67 -3.74
C ILE A 105 -2.37 -0.60 -3.02
N ALA A 106 -1.63 -1.07 -1.99
CA ALA A 106 -2.06 -2.20 -1.19
C ALA A 106 -3.36 -1.90 -0.43
N ASN A 107 -3.52 -0.67 0.04
CA ASN A 107 -4.73 -0.24 0.74
C ASN A 107 -5.97 -0.20 -0.17
N LEU A 108 -5.82 0.02 -1.48
CA LEU A 108 -6.93 -0.15 -2.42
C LEU A 108 -7.53 -1.56 -2.35
N TYR A 109 -6.67 -2.58 -2.24
CA TYR A 109 -7.13 -3.96 -2.06
C TYR A 109 -7.67 -4.20 -0.64
N TYR A 110 -6.93 -3.87 0.41
CA TYR A 110 -7.35 -4.16 1.79
C TYR A 110 -8.67 -3.50 2.15
N ILE A 111 -8.83 -2.22 1.84
CA ILE A 111 -10.06 -1.48 2.12
C ILE A 111 -11.18 -1.92 1.17
N GLY A 112 -10.86 -2.11 -0.11
CA GLY A 112 -11.83 -2.57 -1.11
C GLY A 112 -12.39 -3.95 -0.79
N ALA A 113 -11.55 -4.91 -0.41
CA ALA A 113 -11.96 -6.25 -0.01
C ALA A 113 -12.81 -6.21 1.28
N ALA A 114 -12.43 -5.38 2.25
CA ALA A 114 -13.20 -5.22 3.48
C ALA A 114 -14.58 -4.61 3.24
N LEU A 115 -14.66 -3.56 2.40
CA LEU A 115 -15.93 -2.95 2.02
C LEU A 115 -16.84 -3.95 1.31
N MET A 116 -16.30 -4.74 0.37
CA MET A 116 -17.07 -5.77 -0.34
C MET A 116 -17.45 -6.92 0.62
N ALA A 117 -16.54 -7.41 1.45
CA ALA A 117 -16.83 -8.46 2.43
C ALA A 117 -17.92 -8.04 3.42
N ALA A 118 -17.93 -6.79 3.84
CA ALA A 118 -18.97 -6.25 4.73
C ALA A 118 -20.38 -6.16 4.07
N THR A 119 -20.48 -6.31 2.74
CA THR A 119 -21.80 -6.42 2.07
C THR A 119 -22.40 -7.82 2.16
N VAL A 120 -21.62 -8.83 2.54
CA VAL A 120 -22.09 -10.20 2.76
C VAL A 120 -22.57 -10.32 4.21
N PRO A 121 -23.87 -10.55 4.45
CA PRO A 121 -24.46 -10.48 5.81
C PRO A 121 -23.76 -11.41 6.80
N GLU A 122 -23.38 -12.63 6.37
CA GLU A 122 -22.72 -13.62 7.21
C GLU A 122 -21.34 -13.14 7.67
N TYR A 123 -20.56 -12.53 6.77
CA TYR A 123 -19.22 -12.01 7.10
C TYR A 123 -19.30 -10.78 8.01
N ALA A 124 -20.26 -9.89 7.74
CA ALA A 124 -20.49 -8.72 8.59
C ALA A 124 -20.92 -9.14 10.01
N ALA A 125 -21.82 -10.11 10.14
CA ALA A 125 -22.24 -10.64 11.43
C ALA A 125 -21.07 -11.24 12.22
N LEU A 126 -20.27 -12.10 11.59
CA LEU A 126 -19.06 -12.69 12.20
C LEU A 126 -18.06 -11.61 12.65
N ALA A 127 -17.87 -10.56 11.85
CA ALA A 127 -16.97 -9.47 12.20
C ALA A 127 -17.46 -8.68 13.42
N VAL A 128 -18.76 -8.36 13.48
CA VAL A 128 -19.38 -7.68 14.63
C VAL A 128 -19.31 -8.54 15.89
N GLU A 129 -19.61 -9.85 15.79
CA GLU A 129 -19.48 -10.80 16.90
C GLU A 129 -18.03 -10.88 17.42
N ALA A 130 -17.06 -10.77 16.51
CA ALA A 130 -15.64 -10.71 16.86
C ALA A 130 -15.17 -9.32 17.38
N GLY A 131 -16.09 -8.39 17.62
CA GLY A 131 -15.83 -7.07 18.18
C GLY A 131 -15.21 -6.06 17.19
N VAL A 132 -15.43 -6.22 15.89
CA VAL A 132 -14.96 -5.26 14.89
C VAL A 132 -15.96 -4.11 14.78
N ASP A 133 -15.50 -2.87 14.96
CA ASP A 133 -16.29 -1.67 14.70
C ASP A 133 -16.28 -1.35 13.19
N LEU A 134 -17.47 -1.40 12.58
CA LEU A 134 -17.66 -1.11 11.15
C LEU A 134 -17.97 0.36 10.86
N SER A 135 -18.09 1.21 11.86
CA SER A 135 -18.55 2.60 11.69
C SER A 135 -17.69 3.42 10.74
N SER A 136 -16.38 3.19 10.76
CA SER A 136 -15.40 3.85 9.88
C SER A 136 -15.25 3.19 8.51
N LEU A 137 -15.74 1.96 8.33
CA LEU A 137 -15.60 1.20 7.08
C LEU A 137 -16.61 1.68 6.03
N THR A 138 -16.32 2.83 5.46
CA THR A 138 -17.15 3.56 4.48
C THR A 138 -16.27 4.08 3.34
N LEU A 139 -16.88 4.52 2.24
CA LEU A 139 -16.14 5.20 1.16
C LEU A 139 -15.46 6.48 1.65
N ALA A 140 -16.07 7.19 2.61
CA ALA A 140 -15.44 8.36 3.23
C ALA A 140 -14.22 7.96 4.08
N GLY A 141 -14.32 6.88 4.87
CA GLY A 141 -13.19 6.30 5.61
C GLY A 141 -12.08 5.81 4.69
N ALA A 142 -12.43 5.18 3.56
CA ALA A 142 -11.45 4.80 2.53
C ALA A 142 -10.69 6.02 2.00
N ALA A 143 -11.40 7.10 1.64
CA ALA A 143 -10.77 8.35 1.20
C ALA A 143 -9.90 8.99 2.30
N ALA A 144 -10.36 8.96 3.56
CA ALA A 144 -9.64 9.48 4.71
C ALA A 144 -8.32 8.75 4.99
N ASN A 145 -8.20 7.46 4.60
CA ASN A 145 -6.95 6.72 4.63
C ASN A 145 -6.12 6.95 3.34
N LEU A 146 -6.70 6.73 2.17
CA LEU A 146 -5.96 6.71 0.91
C LEU A 146 -5.32 8.05 0.57
N ILE A 147 -5.95 9.19 0.91
CA ILE A 147 -5.40 10.52 0.63
C ILE A 147 -4.08 10.74 1.40
N PRO A 148 -4.05 10.68 2.74
CA PRO A 148 -2.81 10.89 3.49
C PRO A 148 -1.74 9.83 3.19
N VAL A 149 -2.12 8.57 2.98
CA VAL A 149 -1.17 7.52 2.61
C VAL A 149 -0.53 7.81 1.26
N THR A 150 -1.31 8.21 0.25
CA THR A 150 -0.78 8.57 -1.08
C THR A 150 0.18 9.75 -0.99
N LEU A 151 -0.18 10.79 -0.22
CA LEU A 151 0.70 11.94 0.00
C LEU A 151 1.98 11.54 0.75
N GLY A 152 1.87 10.68 1.77
CA GLY A 152 3.02 10.17 2.52
C GLY A 152 3.93 9.33 1.62
N ASN A 153 3.37 8.43 0.81
CA ASN A 153 4.16 7.65 -0.14
C ASN A 153 4.90 8.56 -1.14
N LEU A 154 4.24 9.62 -1.64
CA LEU A 154 4.87 10.58 -2.53
C LEU A 154 6.04 11.29 -1.85
N VAL A 155 5.87 11.78 -0.63
CA VAL A 155 6.93 12.46 0.14
C VAL A 155 8.10 11.52 0.43
N GLY A 156 7.84 10.27 0.84
CA GLY A 156 8.87 9.26 1.06
C GLY A 156 9.71 8.98 -0.18
N GLY A 157 9.04 8.81 -1.33
CA GLY A 157 9.70 8.59 -2.62
C GLY A 157 10.51 9.78 -3.10
N LEU A 158 9.95 10.99 -2.98
CA LEU A 158 10.66 12.23 -3.34
C LEU A 158 11.90 12.44 -2.46
N GLY A 159 11.82 12.12 -1.16
CA GLY A 159 12.96 12.20 -0.25
C GLY A 159 14.14 11.35 -0.71
N VAL A 160 13.88 10.09 -1.07
CA VAL A 160 14.93 9.20 -1.63
C VAL A 160 15.45 9.73 -2.97
N GLY A 161 14.56 10.18 -3.85
CA GLY A 161 14.94 10.74 -5.15
C GLY A 161 15.86 11.97 -5.02
N LEU A 162 15.54 12.89 -4.11
CA LEU A 162 16.35 14.07 -3.82
C LEU A 162 17.71 13.70 -3.22
N LEU A 163 17.77 12.73 -2.33
CA LEU A 163 19.01 12.23 -1.75
C LEU A 163 19.94 11.67 -2.84
N LEU A 164 19.40 10.83 -3.71
CA LEU A 164 20.16 10.25 -4.83
C LEU A 164 20.66 11.32 -5.79
N TRP A 165 19.81 12.28 -6.15
CA TRP A 165 20.20 13.39 -7.00
C TRP A 165 21.35 14.21 -6.38
N TYR A 166 21.25 14.50 -5.08
CA TYR A 166 22.32 15.22 -4.37
C TYR A 166 23.64 14.43 -4.40
N CYS A 167 23.62 13.15 -4.05
CA CYS A 167 24.80 12.29 -4.04
C CYS A 167 25.45 12.21 -5.43
N HIS A 168 24.65 12.06 -6.49
CA HIS A 168 25.13 12.00 -7.87
C HIS A 168 25.81 13.31 -8.30
N THR A 169 25.15 14.44 -8.03
CA THR A 169 25.69 15.77 -8.36
C THR A 169 27.01 16.06 -7.64
N GLN A 170 27.18 15.62 -6.38
CA GLN A 170 28.43 15.77 -5.66
C GLN A 170 29.54 14.88 -6.25
N ALA A 171 29.21 13.67 -6.69
CA ALA A 171 30.18 12.78 -7.34
C ALA A 171 30.69 13.35 -8.67
N GLU A 172 29.76 13.87 -9.50
CA GLU A 172 30.16 14.53 -10.78
C GLU A 172 31.10 15.73 -10.57
N LYS A 173 30.79 16.60 -9.61
CA LYS A 173 31.65 17.75 -9.27
C LYS A 173 33.07 17.34 -8.86
N LYS A 174 33.19 16.26 -8.06
CA LYS A 174 34.49 15.73 -7.64
C LYS A 174 35.28 15.13 -8.81
N THR A 175 34.61 14.50 -9.76
CA THR A 175 35.25 13.94 -10.97
C THR A 175 35.71 15.02 -11.91
N ALA A 176 34.94 16.09 -12.08
CA ALA A 176 35.30 17.23 -12.93
C ALA A 176 36.44 18.10 -12.35
N ALA A 177 36.70 18.00 -11.05
CA ALA A 177 37.79 18.74 -10.38
C ALA A 177 39.14 17.99 -10.32
N ARG A 178 39.20 16.78 -10.89
CA ARG A 178 40.40 15.96 -11.05
C ARG A 178 40.91 15.99 -12.48
#